data_740aef6229f367ec18aa989c7ef52477
#
_entry.id   740aef6229f367ec18aa989c7ef52477
#
_cell.length_a   1.000
_cell.length_b   1.000
_cell.length_c   1.000
_cell.angle_alpha   90.00
_cell.angle_beta   90.00
_cell.angle_gamma   90.00
#
_symmetry.space_group_name_H-M   'P 1'
#
loop_
_entity.id
_entity.type
_entity.pdbx_description
1 polymer ?
#
loop_
_entity_poly.entity_id
_entity_poly.type
_entity_poly.pdbx_seq_one_letter_code
_entity_poly.pdbx_strand_id
1 'polypeptide(L)'
;MKTNCWFNRNRLLSHLPGSFYVLALAVASLTLPSAEAGQPGPASGGFNPCFNFAGPPTQTGPNTIIIFNVTATLTGTFTGSAIITERDVIHADGSITLHGSGIFTDQAGCGTFLFTYSGKGSAVDGSESAHFVGGQGTGCFAGLHTEGTFQGNLVGPSGQCAVAGQGTYSGQILFAP
;
A
#
# COMPACT_ATOMS: atom_id res chain seq x y z
N MET A 1 21.43 -23.58 1.51
CA MET A 1 21.06 -24.73 0.67
C MET A 1 21.11 -24.31 -0.78
N LYS A 2 22.06 -24.89 -1.55
CA LYS A 2 22.27 -24.57 -2.96
C LYS A 2 21.56 -25.64 -3.77
N THR A 3 20.62 -25.27 -4.62
CA THR A 3 19.97 -26.16 -5.60
C THR A 3 20.60 -25.95 -6.96
N ASN A 4 21.29 -26.97 -7.44
CA ASN A 4 21.93 -27.01 -8.76
C ASN A 4 20.90 -27.43 -9.81
N CYS A 5 20.70 -26.62 -10.85
CA CYS A 5 20.06 -27.06 -12.09
C CYS A 5 21.09 -27.67 -13.03
N TRP A 6 20.91 -28.94 -13.35
CA TRP A 6 21.69 -29.69 -14.37
C TRP A 6 21.03 -29.46 -15.74
N PHE A 7 21.79 -28.92 -16.67
CA PHE A 7 21.46 -28.94 -18.09
C PHE A 7 22.16 -30.12 -18.73
N ASN A 8 21.38 -31.06 -19.25
CA ASN A 8 21.89 -32.21 -20.00
C ASN A 8 21.86 -31.86 -21.50
N ARG A 9 23.06 -31.78 -22.10
CA ARG A 9 23.28 -31.61 -23.53
C ARG A 9 23.49 -32.99 -24.15
N ASN A 10 22.54 -33.50 -24.89
CA ASN A 10 22.77 -34.58 -25.84
C ASN A 10 22.84 -34.06 -27.26
N ARG A 11 24.05 -34.19 -27.84
CA ARG A 11 24.30 -34.06 -29.27
C ARG A 11 23.85 -35.35 -29.97
N LEU A 12 23.14 -35.22 -31.06
CA LEU A 12 23.12 -36.21 -32.11
C LEU A 12 23.18 -35.54 -33.48
N LEU A 13 24.31 -35.65 -34.14
CA LEU A 13 24.52 -35.38 -35.55
C LEU A 13 23.99 -36.55 -36.34
N SER A 14 23.18 -36.33 -37.36
CA SER A 14 23.02 -37.25 -38.48
C SER A 14 22.88 -36.46 -39.78
N HIS A 15 23.79 -36.80 -40.71
CA HIS A 15 23.88 -36.29 -42.07
C HIS A 15 22.65 -36.69 -42.90
N LEU A 16 22.14 -35.79 -43.74
CA LEU A 16 21.46 -36.14 -45.00
C LEU A 16 21.71 -35.07 -46.07
N PRO A 17 22.04 -35.46 -47.31
CA PRO A 17 22.21 -34.57 -48.43
C PRO A 17 20.87 -34.44 -49.23
N GLY A 18 20.67 -33.35 -49.86
CA GLY A 18 19.60 -33.24 -50.88
C GLY A 18 18.92 -31.88 -50.93
N SER A 19 19.31 -31.16 -51.93
CA SER A 19 18.75 -29.86 -52.34
C SER A 19 17.25 -29.89 -52.56
N PHE A 20 16.53 -28.96 -51.96
CA PHE A 20 15.35 -28.26 -52.53
C PHE A 20 15.15 -26.96 -51.76
N TYR A 21 15.43 -25.85 -52.41
CA TYR A 21 15.09 -24.53 -51.91
C TYR A 21 13.58 -24.35 -52.04
N VAL A 22 12.86 -24.54 -50.93
CA VAL A 22 11.51 -24.00 -50.77
C VAL A 22 11.63 -22.84 -49.77
N LEU A 23 11.52 -21.63 -50.28
CA LEU A 23 11.47 -20.41 -49.47
C LEU A 23 10.13 -20.34 -48.75
N ALA A 24 10.03 -20.99 -47.60
CA ALA A 24 8.90 -20.84 -46.68
C ALA A 24 9.11 -19.57 -45.87
N LEU A 25 8.45 -18.47 -46.23
CA LEU A 25 8.28 -17.31 -45.36
C LEU A 25 7.49 -17.78 -44.13
N ALA A 26 8.19 -18.18 -43.07
CA ALA A 26 7.61 -18.33 -41.75
C ALA A 26 7.36 -16.92 -41.20
N VAL A 27 6.12 -16.44 -41.33
CA VAL A 27 5.64 -15.31 -40.56
C VAL A 27 5.58 -15.79 -39.11
N ALA A 28 6.67 -15.56 -38.37
CA ALA A 28 6.67 -15.72 -36.95
C ALA A 28 5.78 -14.61 -36.38
N SER A 29 4.53 -14.94 -36.12
CA SER A 29 3.64 -14.14 -35.30
C SER A 29 4.29 -14.06 -33.91
N LEU A 30 4.99 -12.97 -33.63
CA LEU A 30 5.38 -12.59 -32.28
C LEU A 30 4.09 -12.33 -31.51
N THR A 31 3.50 -13.37 -30.96
CA THR A 31 2.54 -13.21 -29.88
C THR A 31 3.34 -12.72 -28.67
N LEU A 32 3.39 -11.40 -28.54
CA LEU A 32 3.82 -10.79 -27.29
C LEU A 32 2.88 -11.36 -26.21
N PRO A 33 3.39 -11.98 -25.15
CA PRO A 33 2.56 -12.32 -24.02
C PRO A 33 1.91 -11.02 -23.57
N SER A 34 0.60 -10.88 -23.73
CA SER A 34 -0.14 -9.83 -23.05
C SER A 34 0.09 -10.10 -21.56
N ALA A 35 0.79 -9.20 -20.88
CA ALA A 35 0.87 -9.25 -19.42
C ALA A 35 -0.57 -9.20 -18.93
N GLU A 36 -1.08 -10.32 -18.41
CA GLU A 36 -2.37 -10.33 -17.74
C GLU A 36 -2.24 -9.39 -16.54
N ALA A 37 -2.97 -8.28 -16.58
CA ALA A 37 -3.12 -7.43 -15.41
C ALA A 37 -3.67 -8.32 -14.29
N GLY A 38 -2.98 -8.38 -13.16
CA GLY A 38 -3.39 -9.20 -12.02
C GLY A 38 -4.84 -8.88 -11.65
N GLN A 39 -5.62 -9.88 -11.25
CA GLN A 39 -6.95 -9.62 -10.71
C GLN A 39 -6.83 -8.91 -9.35
N PRO A 40 -7.66 -7.87 -9.09
CA PRO A 40 -7.72 -7.27 -7.78
C PRO A 40 -8.09 -8.30 -6.71
N GLY A 41 -7.29 -8.37 -5.65
CA GLY A 41 -7.56 -9.20 -4.48
C GLY A 41 -8.06 -8.36 -3.30
N PRO A 42 -8.79 -8.95 -2.34
CA PRO A 42 -9.24 -8.23 -1.15
C PRO A 42 -8.06 -7.88 -0.24
N ALA A 43 -8.14 -6.71 0.41
CA ALA A 43 -7.25 -6.30 1.48
C ALA A 43 -8.07 -5.96 2.72
N SER A 44 -7.66 -6.46 3.90
CA SER A 44 -8.31 -6.12 5.15
C SER A 44 -7.38 -6.35 6.34
N GLY A 45 -7.65 -5.64 7.43
CA GLY A 45 -6.89 -5.80 8.66
C GLY A 45 -7.24 -4.75 9.71
N GLY A 46 -6.41 -4.72 10.75
CA GLY A 46 -6.49 -3.76 11.84
C GLY A 46 -5.31 -2.78 11.81
N PHE A 47 -5.48 -1.65 12.45
CA PHE A 47 -4.41 -0.70 12.70
C PHE A 47 -4.55 -0.03 14.07
N ASN A 48 -3.40 0.29 14.67
CA ASN A 48 -3.31 1.00 15.94
C ASN A 48 -2.39 2.21 15.74
N PRO A 49 -2.94 3.40 15.55
CA PRO A 49 -2.16 4.63 15.38
C PRO A 49 -1.80 5.26 16.73
N CYS A 50 -0.65 5.91 16.74
CA CYS A 50 -0.11 6.71 17.82
C CYS A 50 0.18 8.10 17.27
N PHE A 51 -0.62 9.07 17.66
CA PHE A 51 -0.53 10.45 17.21
C PHE A 51 0.30 11.28 18.20
N ASN A 52 1.23 12.05 17.67
CA ASN A 52 1.99 13.05 18.41
C ASN A 52 1.95 14.37 17.67
N PHE A 53 1.75 15.47 18.39
CA PHE A 53 1.72 16.79 17.76
C PHE A 53 3.05 17.11 17.07
N ALA A 54 3.00 17.51 15.80
CA ALA A 54 4.17 17.99 15.06
C ALA A 54 4.53 19.44 15.43
N GLY A 55 3.61 20.16 16.06
CA GLY A 55 3.76 21.53 16.53
C GLY A 55 2.49 21.99 17.26
N PRO A 56 2.43 23.23 17.73
CA PRO A 56 1.24 23.75 18.38
C PRO A 56 0.07 23.87 17.38
N PRO A 57 -1.18 23.62 17.83
CA PRO A 57 -2.37 23.87 17.02
C PRO A 57 -2.45 25.34 16.57
N THR A 58 -2.96 25.56 15.35
CA THR A 58 -3.12 26.89 14.75
C THR A 58 -4.58 27.20 14.56
N GLN A 59 -5.01 28.39 15.02
CA GLN A 59 -6.37 28.88 14.78
C GLN A 59 -6.47 29.60 13.43
N THR A 60 -7.51 29.27 12.66
CA THR A 60 -7.82 29.92 11.38
C THR A 60 -9.33 30.19 11.33
N GLY A 61 -9.72 31.42 11.72
CA GLY A 61 -11.11 31.71 11.93
C GLY A 61 -11.73 30.83 13.03
N PRO A 62 -12.87 30.19 12.76
CA PRO A 62 -13.53 29.31 13.73
C PRO A 62 -12.90 27.89 13.79
N ASN A 63 -11.93 27.59 12.93
CA ASN A 63 -11.35 26.26 12.80
C ASN A 63 -10.00 26.14 13.51
N THR A 64 -9.71 24.97 14.06
CA THR A 64 -8.40 24.63 14.61
C THR A 64 -7.70 23.66 13.66
N ILE A 65 -6.47 23.99 13.25
CA ILE A 65 -5.64 23.13 12.42
C ILE A 65 -4.61 22.45 13.31
N ILE A 66 -4.51 21.13 13.23
CA ILE A 66 -3.53 20.33 13.94
C ILE A 66 -2.75 19.51 12.92
N ILE A 67 -1.44 19.42 13.12
CA ILE A 67 -0.57 18.53 12.36
C ILE A 67 0.00 17.49 13.30
N PHE A 68 -0.14 16.23 12.92
CA PHE A 68 0.37 15.09 13.66
C PHE A 68 1.50 14.38 12.92
N ASN A 69 2.49 13.92 13.70
CA ASN A 69 3.35 12.83 13.34
C ASN A 69 2.72 11.55 13.90
N VAL A 70 2.37 10.62 13.03
CA VAL A 70 1.67 9.40 13.42
C VAL A 70 2.56 8.20 13.11
N THR A 71 2.68 7.30 14.07
CA THR A 71 3.21 5.95 13.84
C THR A 71 2.05 4.97 14.00
N ALA A 72 1.91 4.02 13.09
CA ALA A 72 0.85 3.03 13.18
C ALA A 72 1.41 1.62 13.02
N THR A 73 0.87 0.68 13.80
CA THR A 73 1.10 -0.76 13.59
C THR A 73 -0.11 -1.32 12.84
N LEU A 74 0.16 -2.05 11.76
CA LEU A 74 -0.87 -2.68 10.93
C LEU A 74 -0.78 -4.20 11.04
N THR A 75 -1.95 -4.85 10.92
CA THR A 75 -2.10 -6.31 10.90
C THR A 75 -3.03 -6.73 9.77
N GLY A 76 -3.03 -8.00 9.40
CA GLY A 76 -3.85 -8.52 8.29
C GLY A 76 -3.10 -8.56 6.97
N THR A 77 -3.72 -8.11 5.88
CA THR A 77 -3.09 -8.09 4.54
C THR A 77 -1.79 -7.29 4.53
N PHE A 78 -1.77 -6.15 5.20
CA PHE A 78 -0.57 -5.36 5.44
C PHE A 78 -0.15 -5.56 6.90
N THR A 79 0.91 -6.33 7.13
CA THR A 79 1.47 -6.54 8.46
C THR A 79 2.80 -5.82 8.57
N GLY A 80 2.87 -4.80 9.44
CA GLY A 80 4.05 -3.95 9.56
C GLY A 80 3.78 -2.64 10.28
N SER A 81 4.52 -1.62 9.90
CA SER A 81 4.41 -0.28 10.49
C SER A 81 4.28 0.81 9.43
N ALA A 82 3.66 1.91 9.81
CA ALA A 82 3.57 3.09 8.97
C ALA A 82 4.07 4.34 9.74
N ILE A 83 4.73 5.23 9.00
CA ILE A 83 5.07 6.58 9.44
C ILE A 83 4.26 7.54 8.58
N ILE A 84 3.51 8.43 9.23
CA ILE A 84 2.49 9.24 8.58
C ILE A 84 2.63 10.69 9.06
N THR A 85 2.37 11.64 8.17
CA THR A 85 2.04 13.01 8.53
C THR A 85 0.56 13.21 8.24
N GLU A 86 -0.19 13.63 9.25
CA GLU A 86 -1.62 13.88 9.15
C GLU A 86 -1.92 15.34 9.50
N ARG A 87 -2.85 15.93 8.76
CA ARG A 87 -3.36 17.26 8.98
C ARG A 87 -4.85 17.20 9.22
N ASP A 88 -5.26 17.64 10.39
CA ASP A 88 -6.66 17.77 10.79
C ASP A 88 -7.12 19.20 10.78
N VAL A 89 -8.35 19.40 10.33
CA VAL A 89 -9.07 20.64 10.49
C VAL A 89 -10.30 20.36 11.35
N ILE A 90 -10.26 20.81 12.59
CA ILE A 90 -11.41 20.72 13.51
C ILE A 90 -12.27 21.94 13.28
N HIS A 91 -13.51 21.73 12.87
CA HIS A 91 -14.50 22.76 12.63
C HIS A 91 -15.21 23.19 13.93
N ALA A 92 -15.87 24.35 13.91
CA ALA A 92 -16.57 24.90 15.09
C ALA A 92 -17.67 23.97 15.63
N ASP A 93 -18.23 23.09 14.80
CA ASP A 93 -19.25 22.11 15.18
C ASP A 93 -18.66 20.80 15.72
N GLY A 94 -17.33 20.70 15.84
CA GLY A 94 -16.63 19.51 16.30
C GLY A 94 -16.38 18.46 15.21
N SER A 95 -16.82 18.68 13.97
CA SER A 95 -16.46 17.82 12.86
C SER A 95 -14.97 17.98 12.49
N ILE A 96 -14.35 16.91 11.99
CA ILE A 96 -12.96 16.89 11.57
C ILE A 96 -12.89 16.60 10.08
N THR A 97 -12.07 17.36 9.35
CA THR A 97 -11.60 16.97 8.01
C THR A 97 -10.14 16.56 8.13
N LEU A 98 -9.82 15.32 7.75
CA LEU A 98 -8.47 14.76 7.89
C LEU A 98 -7.85 14.43 6.53
N HIS A 99 -6.55 14.65 6.43
CA HIS A 99 -5.72 14.30 5.28
C HIS A 99 -4.38 13.80 5.77
N GLY A 100 -3.98 12.62 5.31
CA GLY A 100 -2.71 12.05 5.67
C GLY A 100 -1.94 11.51 4.48
N SER A 101 -0.62 11.43 4.64
CA SER A 101 0.29 10.76 3.73
C SER A 101 1.37 10.04 4.51
N GLY A 102 1.79 8.88 4.04
CA GLY A 102 2.78 8.10 4.76
C GLY A 102 3.46 7.04 3.92
N ILE A 103 4.38 6.37 4.59
CA ILE A 103 5.09 5.21 4.07
C ILE A 103 4.77 4.01 4.98
N PHE A 104 4.34 2.92 4.37
CA PHE A 104 4.23 1.63 5.01
C PHE A 104 5.54 0.85 4.83
N THR A 105 5.95 0.12 5.88
CA THR A 105 7.10 -0.78 5.87
C THR A 105 6.65 -2.16 6.36
N ASP A 106 6.91 -3.18 5.55
CA ASP A 106 6.59 -4.56 5.90
C ASP A 106 7.38 -5.04 7.12
N GLN A 107 6.75 -5.82 7.99
CA GLN A 107 7.38 -6.34 9.20
C GLN A 107 8.56 -7.26 8.92
N ALA A 108 8.50 -8.06 7.85
CA ALA A 108 9.59 -8.94 7.42
C ALA A 108 10.68 -8.19 6.63
N GLY A 109 10.50 -6.89 6.38
CA GLY A 109 11.45 -6.06 5.64
C GLY A 109 11.47 -6.34 4.14
N CYS A 110 10.43 -6.95 3.58
CA CYS A 110 10.41 -7.29 2.16
C CYS A 110 10.19 -6.08 1.25
N GLY A 111 9.66 -4.97 1.76
CA GLY A 111 9.44 -3.76 0.96
C GLY A 111 8.64 -2.69 1.67
N THR A 112 8.39 -1.61 0.94
CA THR A 112 7.63 -0.44 1.38
C THR A 112 6.67 0.01 0.29
N PHE A 113 5.65 0.79 0.64
CA PHE A 113 4.86 1.55 -0.32
C PHE A 113 4.38 2.89 0.27
N LEU A 114 4.12 3.85 -0.60
CA LEU A 114 3.55 5.14 -0.24
C LEU A 114 2.03 5.08 -0.28
N PHE A 115 1.39 5.82 0.61
CA PHE A 115 -0.07 5.97 0.60
C PHE A 115 -0.49 7.36 1.03
N THR A 116 -1.69 7.74 0.60
CA THR A 116 -2.38 8.94 1.03
C THR A 116 -3.81 8.59 1.40
N TYR A 117 -4.44 9.40 2.25
CA TYR A 117 -5.84 9.26 2.59
C TYR A 117 -6.49 10.60 2.87
N SER A 118 -7.80 10.62 2.75
CA SER A 118 -8.63 11.76 3.12
C SER A 118 -9.96 11.29 3.68
N GLY A 119 -10.47 12.02 4.66
CA GLY A 119 -11.67 11.57 5.33
C GLY A 119 -12.26 12.60 6.27
N LYS A 120 -13.08 12.09 7.17
CA LYS A 120 -13.82 12.84 8.17
C LYS A 120 -13.73 12.14 9.53
N GLY A 121 -13.83 12.93 10.58
CA GLY A 121 -13.93 12.46 11.94
C GLY A 121 -14.81 13.37 12.79
N SER A 122 -14.86 13.08 14.07
CA SER A 122 -15.59 13.83 15.06
C SER A 122 -14.76 13.98 16.34
N ALA A 123 -14.53 15.21 16.75
CA ALA A 123 -13.87 15.50 18.02
C ALA A 123 -14.78 15.21 19.23
N VAL A 124 -16.06 14.98 19.00
CA VAL A 124 -17.05 14.72 20.06
C VAL A 124 -17.00 13.29 20.54
N ASP A 125 -16.91 12.33 19.60
CA ASP A 125 -16.92 10.88 19.92
C ASP A 125 -15.62 10.16 19.53
N GLY A 126 -14.67 10.90 18.90
CA GLY A 126 -13.39 10.37 18.48
C GLY A 126 -13.45 9.44 17.27
N SER A 127 -14.58 9.34 16.58
CA SER A 127 -14.73 8.51 15.40
C SER A 127 -14.01 9.12 14.18
N GLU A 128 -13.41 8.25 13.35
CA GLU A 128 -12.76 8.63 12.10
C GLU A 128 -13.09 7.62 11.00
N SER A 129 -13.23 8.13 9.78
CA SER A 129 -13.32 7.32 8.58
C SER A 129 -12.68 8.02 7.39
N ALA A 130 -11.93 7.28 6.58
CA ALA A 130 -11.28 7.84 5.42
C ALA A 130 -11.17 6.82 4.28
N HIS A 131 -11.00 7.34 3.07
CA HIS A 131 -10.59 6.59 1.90
C HIS A 131 -9.08 6.73 1.72
N PHE A 132 -8.40 5.63 1.46
CA PHE A 132 -6.96 5.60 1.19
C PHE A 132 -6.65 5.07 -0.21
N VAL A 133 -5.54 5.52 -0.76
CA VAL A 133 -4.92 4.99 -1.97
C VAL A 133 -3.42 4.81 -1.71
N GLY A 134 -2.84 3.72 -2.22
CA GLY A 134 -1.43 3.42 -2.07
C GLY A 134 -0.81 2.87 -3.34
N GLY A 135 0.50 3.06 -3.46
CA GLY A 135 1.27 2.63 -4.61
C GLY A 135 2.75 2.98 -4.45
N GLN A 136 3.49 3.00 -5.57
CA GLN A 136 4.93 3.25 -5.58
C GLN A 136 5.68 2.28 -4.65
N GLY A 137 5.28 1.01 -4.73
CA GLY A 137 5.84 -0.04 -3.90
C GLY A 137 7.25 -0.44 -4.30
N THR A 138 8.02 -0.91 -3.32
CA THR A 138 9.36 -1.47 -3.49
C THR A 138 9.40 -2.90 -2.99
N GLY A 139 10.39 -3.68 -3.43
CA GLY A 139 10.53 -5.07 -2.99
C GLY A 139 9.30 -5.91 -3.33
N CYS A 140 8.72 -6.58 -2.33
CA CYS A 140 7.52 -7.40 -2.52
C CYS A 140 6.26 -6.58 -2.87
N PHE A 141 6.30 -5.25 -2.74
CA PHE A 141 5.22 -4.34 -3.14
C PHE A 141 5.49 -3.66 -4.49
N ALA A 142 6.51 -4.07 -5.24
CA ALA A 142 6.74 -3.53 -6.59
C ALA A 142 5.48 -3.74 -7.46
N GLY A 143 5.01 -2.69 -8.13
CA GLY A 143 3.78 -2.71 -8.92
C GLY A 143 2.47 -2.68 -8.11
N LEU A 144 2.53 -2.52 -6.78
CA LEU A 144 1.34 -2.42 -5.94
C LEU A 144 0.51 -1.18 -6.28
N HIS A 145 -0.78 -1.42 -6.45
CA HIS A 145 -1.86 -0.44 -6.37
C HIS A 145 -2.86 -0.92 -5.33
N THR A 146 -3.21 -0.09 -4.38
CA THR A 146 -4.21 -0.41 -3.35
C THR A 146 -5.11 0.78 -3.11
N GLU A 147 -6.38 0.48 -2.82
CA GLU A 147 -7.36 1.47 -2.43
C GLU A 147 -8.36 0.84 -1.46
N GLY A 148 -8.98 1.65 -0.64
CA GLY A 148 -9.95 1.17 0.32
C GLY A 148 -10.40 2.25 1.29
N THR A 149 -11.04 1.79 2.35
CA THR A 149 -11.50 2.64 3.44
C THR A 149 -10.95 2.16 4.77
N PHE A 150 -10.81 3.06 5.70
CA PHE A 150 -10.61 2.70 7.09
C PHE A 150 -11.64 3.38 8.00
N GLN A 151 -11.87 2.76 9.13
CA GLN A 151 -12.69 3.28 10.22
C GLN A 151 -11.95 3.04 11.52
N GLY A 152 -11.96 4.04 12.41
CA GLY A 152 -11.27 3.97 13.67
C GLY A 152 -11.90 4.86 14.72
N ASN A 153 -11.39 4.71 15.94
CA ASN A 153 -11.75 5.54 17.07
C ASN A 153 -10.49 5.95 17.83
N LEU A 154 -10.42 7.22 18.18
CA LEU A 154 -9.44 7.75 19.10
C LEU A 154 -9.81 7.29 20.52
N VAL A 155 -8.83 6.76 21.26
CA VAL A 155 -9.02 6.20 22.61
C VAL A 155 -8.37 7.07 23.69
N GLY A 156 -7.82 8.23 23.32
CA GLY A 156 -7.16 9.17 24.23
C GLY A 156 -5.68 8.88 24.44
N PRO A 157 -5.03 9.59 25.35
CA PRO A 157 -3.58 9.43 25.63
C PRO A 157 -3.26 8.01 26.10
N SER A 158 -2.20 7.41 25.57
CA SER A 158 -1.75 6.07 25.97
C SER A 158 -0.24 5.93 25.75
N GLY A 159 0.48 5.56 26.82
CA GLY A 159 1.93 5.42 26.76
C GLY A 159 2.63 6.72 26.35
N GLN A 160 3.33 6.70 25.22
CA GLN A 160 4.02 7.87 24.65
C GLN A 160 3.20 8.61 23.59
N CYS A 161 1.98 8.16 23.33
CA CYS A 161 1.08 8.79 22.36
C CYS A 161 0.31 9.93 23.02
N ALA A 162 0.33 11.12 22.41
CA ALA A 162 -0.54 12.21 22.82
C ALA A 162 -2.02 11.83 22.61
N VAL A 163 -2.31 11.09 21.52
CA VAL A 163 -3.58 10.43 21.27
C VAL A 163 -3.28 9.05 20.69
N ALA A 164 -3.89 8.00 21.19
CA ALA A 164 -3.87 6.68 20.61
C ALA A 164 -5.21 6.38 19.91
N GLY A 165 -5.19 5.47 18.95
CA GLY A 165 -6.39 5.03 18.25
C GLY A 165 -6.36 3.54 17.96
N GLN A 166 -7.49 3.04 17.49
CA GLN A 166 -7.63 1.69 16.95
C GLN A 166 -8.65 1.68 15.84
N GLY A 167 -8.45 0.82 14.85
CA GLY A 167 -9.39 0.74 13.74
C GLY A 167 -9.17 -0.47 12.86
N THR A 168 -9.98 -0.53 11.81
CA THR A 168 -9.91 -1.55 10.77
C THR A 168 -9.88 -0.91 9.40
N TYR A 169 -9.26 -1.59 8.44
CA TYR A 169 -9.27 -1.21 7.04
C TYR A 169 -9.81 -2.34 6.17
N SER A 170 -10.40 -1.96 5.04
CA SER A 170 -10.83 -2.88 4.00
C SER A 170 -10.70 -2.22 2.63
N GLY A 171 -10.36 -3.02 1.61
CA GLY A 171 -10.15 -2.51 0.26
C GLY A 171 -9.72 -3.57 -0.71
N GLN A 172 -8.96 -3.15 -1.70
CA GLN A 172 -8.44 -4.00 -2.77
C GLN A 172 -6.95 -3.75 -2.98
N ILE A 173 -6.27 -4.80 -3.41
CA ILE A 173 -4.88 -4.76 -3.88
C ILE A 173 -4.80 -5.30 -5.29
N LEU A 174 -3.95 -4.67 -6.10
CA LEU A 174 -3.61 -5.09 -7.45
C LEU A 174 -2.10 -4.97 -7.61
N PHE A 175 -1.46 -5.95 -8.22
CA PHE A 175 -0.07 -5.84 -8.66
C PHE A 175 -0.04 -5.70 -10.18
N ALA A 176 0.43 -4.54 -10.65
CA ALA A 176 0.73 -4.35 -12.06
C ALA A 176 2.03 -5.09 -12.42
N PRO A 177 2.10 -5.72 -13.61
CA PRO A 177 3.30 -6.43 -14.07
C PRO A 177 4.48 -5.48 -14.32
#